data_ab7d8917fafa607dbae6ab9440e7ed6a
#
_entry.id   ab7d8917fafa607dbae6ab9440e7ed6a
#
_cell.length_a   1.000
_cell.length_b   1.000
_cell.length_c   1.000
_cell.angle_alpha   90.00
_cell.angle_beta   90.00
_cell.angle_gamma   90.00
#
_symmetry.space_group_name_H-M   'P 1'
#
loop_
_entity.id
_entity.type
_entity.pdbx_description
1 polymer ?
#
loop_
_entity_poly.entity_id
_entity_poly.type
_entity_poly.pdbx_seq_one_letter_code
_entity_poly.pdbx_strand_id
1 'polypeptide(L)'
;MVYHDLVLFLGWGLVAPILAVFVIENIEGGTVEVAGIASGVYWVFKSVIQIPLGRYLDKKDGEKDDYYFLVGGSLLAGIASFGFVLATLPWHLYCIQVIYAIGMATAVPGWGGIFTRHIDRGKEAQSWAWDSSALGIGAGVGGVIGGMIAKSFGFNLLFVAMGALGILSAILCFFIKEELLSKNSFQGE
;
A
#
# COMPACT_ATOMS: atom_id res chain seq x y z
N MET A 1 4.16 -8.74 -10.35
CA MET A 1 3.36 -7.57 -9.99
C MET A 1 2.09 -7.98 -9.25
N VAL A 2 1.17 -8.74 -9.84
CA VAL A 2 -0.13 -9.15 -9.22
C VAL A 2 0.03 -9.78 -7.82
N TYR A 3 1.05 -10.60 -7.57
CA TYR A 3 1.30 -11.17 -6.23
C TYR A 3 1.72 -10.13 -5.20
N HIS A 4 2.48 -9.11 -5.59
CA HIS A 4 2.81 -7.97 -4.74
C HIS A 4 1.54 -7.26 -4.29
N ASP A 5 0.65 -6.97 -5.24
CA ASP A 5 -0.59 -6.26 -4.98
C ASP A 5 -1.53 -7.08 -4.10
N LEU A 6 -1.67 -8.37 -4.38
CA LEU A 6 -2.46 -9.28 -3.55
C LEU A 6 -1.99 -9.23 -2.09
N VAL A 7 -0.69 -9.32 -1.83
CA VAL A 7 -0.12 -9.31 -0.46
C VAL A 7 -0.26 -7.95 0.19
N LEU A 8 0.01 -6.87 -0.54
CA LEU A 8 -0.11 -5.51 -0.03
C LEU A 8 -1.56 -5.18 0.34
N PHE A 9 -2.51 -5.53 -0.54
CA PHE A 9 -3.93 -5.28 -0.32
C PHE A 9 -4.57 -6.25 0.67
N LEU A 10 -4.03 -7.45 0.84
CA LEU A 10 -4.38 -8.31 1.97
C LEU A 10 -4.04 -7.60 3.29
N GLY A 11 -2.84 -7.02 3.41
CA GLY A 11 -2.42 -6.26 4.58
C GLY A 11 -3.31 -5.04 4.85
N TRP A 12 -3.59 -4.23 3.82
CA TRP A 12 -4.49 -3.10 3.93
C TRP A 12 -5.92 -3.53 4.28
N GLY A 13 -6.40 -4.61 3.68
CA GLY A 13 -7.72 -5.19 3.93
C GLY A 13 -7.92 -5.63 5.36
N LEU A 14 -6.87 -6.11 6.05
CA LEU A 14 -6.95 -6.48 7.47
C LEU A 14 -7.49 -5.33 8.32
N VAL A 15 -7.12 -4.09 8.01
CA VAL A 15 -7.37 -2.90 8.85
C VAL A 15 -8.51 -2.04 8.33
N ALA A 16 -8.61 -1.86 7.02
CA ALA A 16 -9.48 -0.87 6.41
C ALA A 16 -10.94 -0.91 6.90
N PRO A 17 -11.64 -2.07 6.95
CA PRO A 17 -13.03 -2.11 7.38
C PRO A 17 -13.23 -1.90 8.88
N ILE A 18 -12.19 -2.07 9.69
CA ILE A 18 -12.29 -2.04 11.17
C ILE A 18 -11.48 -0.90 11.82
N LEU A 19 -10.84 -0.04 11.02
CA LEU A 19 -10.08 1.10 11.52
C LEU A 19 -10.95 2.02 12.41
N ALA A 20 -12.20 2.26 12.03
CA ALA A 20 -13.12 3.07 12.82
C ALA A 20 -13.41 2.45 14.19
N VAL A 21 -13.52 1.13 14.26
CA VAL A 21 -13.73 0.41 15.53
C VAL A 21 -12.50 0.56 16.42
N PHE A 22 -11.29 0.37 15.85
CA PHE A 22 -10.03 0.61 16.57
C PHE A 22 -9.97 2.02 17.16
N VAL A 23 -10.31 3.04 16.37
CA VAL A 23 -10.28 4.43 16.82
C VAL A 23 -11.22 4.66 17.99
N ILE A 24 -12.44 4.14 17.92
CA ILE A 24 -13.45 4.31 18.97
C ILE A 24 -13.07 3.57 20.26
N GLU A 25 -12.48 2.38 20.15
CA GLU A 25 -12.20 1.52 21.30
C GLU A 25 -10.85 1.77 21.96
N ASN A 26 -9.83 2.25 21.20
CA ASN A 26 -8.42 2.26 21.66
C ASN A 26 -7.78 3.66 21.66
N ILE A 27 -8.40 4.66 21.06
CA ILE A 27 -7.85 6.03 21.03
C ILE A 27 -8.58 6.90 22.05
N GLU A 28 -7.86 7.56 22.94
CA GLU A 28 -8.42 8.53 23.89
C GLU A 28 -9.11 9.68 23.13
N GLY A 29 -10.39 9.86 23.36
CA GLY A 29 -11.21 10.82 22.61
C GLY A 29 -11.52 10.34 21.18
N GLY A 30 -11.35 9.05 20.89
CA GLY A 30 -11.69 8.44 19.61
C GLY A 30 -13.19 8.49 19.34
N THR A 31 -13.56 9.00 18.19
CA THR A 31 -14.94 9.08 17.69
C THR A 31 -14.99 8.68 16.22
N VAL A 32 -16.20 8.49 15.70
CA VAL A 32 -16.40 8.27 14.26
C VAL A 32 -15.82 9.44 13.43
N GLU A 33 -15.93 10.65 13.95
CA GLU A 33 -15.38 11.87 13.33
C GLU A 33 -13.84 11.79 13.27
N VAL A 34 -13.18 11.42 14.35
CA VAL A 34 -11.71 11.21 14.39
C VAL A 34 -11.27 10.16 13.37
N ALA A 35 -12.01 9.05 13.25
CA ALA A 35 -11.74 8.03 12.25
C ALA A 35 -11.92 8.54 10.82
N GLY A 36 -12.97 9.34 10.60
CA GLY A 36 -13.22 9.99 9.30
C GLY A 36 -12.10 10.96 8.92
N ILE A 37 -11.66 11.81 9.87
CA ILE A 37 -10.54 12.75 9.66
C ILE A 37 -9.26 11.98 9.36
N ALA A 38 -8.96 10.92 10.09
CA ALA A 38 -7.76 10.09 9.84
C ALA A 38 -7.76 9.50 8.43
N SER A 39 -8.89 8.96 7.99
CA SER A 39 -9.04 8.48 6.61
C SER A 39 -8.90 9.60 5.58
N GLY A 40 -9.48 10.76 5.84
CA GLY A 40 -9.35 11.96 5.01
C GLY A 40 -7.90 12.42 4.88
N VAL A 41 -7.17 12.48 6.00
CA VAL A 41 -5.73 12.80 6.03
C VAL A 41 -4.96 11.87 5.09
N TYR A 42 -5.15 10.55 5.20
CA TYR A 42 -4.49 9.60 4.31
C TYR A 42 -4.77 9.90 2.84
N TRP A 43 -6.04 9.97 2.45
CA TRP A 43 -6.40 10.13 1.04
C TRP A 43 -5.96 11.47 0.45
N VAL A 44 -6.09 12.57 1.21
CA VAL A 44 -5.70 13.90 0.75
C VAL A 44 -4.18 13.97 0.58
N PHE A 45 -3.40 13.58 1.60
CA PHE A 45 -1.94 13.62 1.52
C PHE A 45 -1.41 12.70 0.41
N LYS A 46 -1.92 11.47 0.32
CA LYS A 46 -1.56 10.55 -0.77
C LYS A 46 -1.82 11.19 -2.13
N SER A 47 -3.00 11.74 -2.36
CA SER A 47 -3.38 12.30 -3.67
C SER A 47 -2.53 13.52 -4.05
N VAL A 48 -2.27 14.42 -3.10
CA VAL A 48 -1.46 15.63 -3.34
C VAL A 48 -0.02 15.26 -3.67
N ILE A 49 0.57 14.32 -2.94
CA ILE A 49 1.97 13.92 -3.10
C ILE A 49 2.14 13.03 -4.36
N GLN A 50 1.20 12.17 -4.66
CA GLN A 50 1.26 11.23 -5.78
C GLN A 50 1.39 11.92 -7.14
N ILE A 51 0.71 13.06 -7.35
CA ILE A 51 0.72 13.78 -8.63
C ILE A 51 2.12 14.27 -9.02
N PRO A 52 2.86 15.04 -8.17
CA PRO A 52 4.21 15.47 -8.52
C PRO A 52 5.21 14.30 -8.63
N LEU A 53 5.05 13.24 -7.85
CA LEU A 53 5.91 12.06 -7.93
C LEU A 53 5.71 11.30 -9.26
N GLY A 54 4.46 11.10 -9.70
CA GLY A 54 4.19 10.51 -11.01
C GLY A 54 4.81 11.33 -12.15
N ARG A 55 4.65 12.65 -12.12
CA ARG A 55 5.29 13.53 -13.11
C ARG A 55 6.82 13.46 -13.08
N TYR A 56 7.42 13.25 -11.93
CA TYR A 56 8.86 13.07 -11.79
C TYR A 56 9.32 11.77 -12.44
N LEU A 57 8.62 10.66 -12.19
CA LEU A 57 8.93 9.35 -12.76
C LEU A 57 8.77 9.34 -14.28
N ASP A 58 7.71 9.97 -14.81
CA ASP A 58 7.47 10.07 -16.27
C ASP A 58 8.54 10.85 -17.02
N LYS A 59 9.31 11.73 -16.33
CA LYS A 59 10.40 12.49 -16.96
C LYS A 59 11.70 11.72 -17.10
N LYS A 60 11.81 10.60 -16.45
CA LYS A 60 13.01 9.77 -16.47
C LYS A 60 12.77 8.54 -17.33
N ASP A 61 13.65 8.33 -18.29
CA ASP A 61 13.66 7.12 -19.11
C ASP A 61 14.23 5.96 -18.31
N GLY A 62 13.37 5.03 -17.91
CA GLY A 62 13.82 3.78 -17.29
C GLY A 62 12.98 3.31 -16.11
N GLU A 63 13.03 2.00 -15.88
CA GLU A 63 12.26 1.34 -14.83
C GLU A 63 12.95 1.32 -13.46
N LYS A 64 14.23 1.74 -13.42
CA LYS A 64 15.01 1.69 -12.16
C LYS A 64 14.41 2.59 -11.08
N ASP A 65 14.05 3.82 -11.45
CA ASP A 65 13.50 4.77 -10.51
C ASP A 65 12.12 4.31 -10.03
N ASP A 66 11.26 3.86 -10.95
CA ASP A 66 9.94 3.30 -10.63
C ASP A 66 10.05 2.14 -9.64
N TYR A 67 11.03 1.26 -9.88
CA TYR A 67 11.28 0.12 -8.99
C TYR A 67 11.70 0.58 -7.58
N TYR A 68 12.63 1.54 -7.45
CA TYR A 68 13.05 2.03 -6.14
C TYR A 68 11.93 2.77 -5.41
N PHE A 69 11.10 3.50 -6.15
CA PHE A 69 9.93 4.17 -5.60
C PHE A 69 8.89 3.16 -5.13
N LEU A 70 8.63 2.10 -5.89
CA LEU A 70 7.73 1.01 -5.51
C LEU A 70 8.20 0.33 -4.22
N VAL A 71 9.46 -0.15 -4.19
CA VAL A 71 10.01 -0.88 -3.04
C VAL A 71 10.13 0.03 -1.81
N GLY A 72 10.70 1.22 -1.98
CA GLY A 72 10.88 2.17 -0.88
C GLY A 72 9.57 2.64 -0.29
N GLY A 73 8.58 2.93 -1.14
CA GLY A 73 7.24 3.33 -0.72
C GLY A 73 6.50 2.21 0.02
N SER A 74 6.55 0.98 -0.49
CA SER A 74 5.94 -0.18 0.16
C SER A 74 6.58 -0.49 1.52
N LEU A 75 7.91 -0.38 1.62
CA LEU A 75 8.63 -0.51 2.90
C LEU A 75 8.23 0.57 3.90
N LEU A 76 8.17 1.84 3.45
CA LEU A 76 7.76 2.94 4.31
C LEU A 76 6.34 2.76 4.83
N ALA A 77 5.41 2.36 3.97
CA ALA A 77 4.03 2.07 4.36
C ALA A 77 3.97 0.89 5.34
N GLY A 78 4.72 -0.20 5.09
CA GLY A 78 4.81 -1.33 5.99
C GLY A 78 5.35 -0.94 7.38
N ILE A 79 6.42 -0.15 7.43
CA ILE A 79 7.00 0.35 8.69
C ILE A 79 6.02 1.28 9.42
N ALA A 80 5.35 2.20 8.69
CA ALA A 80 4.38 3.10 9.29
C ALA A 80 3.21 2.35 9.95
N SER A 81 2.85 1.19 9.45
CA SER A 81 1.77 0.36 10.01
C SER A 81 2.05 -0.09 11.46
N PHE A 82 3.32 -0.31 11.83
CA PHE A 82 3.66 -0.61 13.22
C PHE A 82 3.42 0.58 14.17
N GLY A 83 3.40 1.79 13.64
CA GLY A 83 3.09 2.99 14.42
C GLY A 83 1.69 2.95 15.05
N PHE A 84 0.71 2.31 14.41
CA PHE A 84 -0.64 2.19 14.96
C PHE A 84 -0.69 1.46 16.30
N VAL A 85 0.26 0.55 16.57
CA VAL A 85 0.38 -0.14 17.86
C VAL A 85 0.67 0.84 19.01
N LEU A 86 1.34 1.96 18.70
CA LEU A 86 1.72 3.00 19.67
C LEU A 86 0.73 4.15 19.70
N ALA A 87 -0.30 4.13 18.85
CA ALA A 87 -1.27 5.22 18.76
C ALA A 87 -2.25 5.17 19.95
N THR A 88 -2.25 6.22 20.77
CA THR A 88 -3.15 6.39 21.91
C THR A 88 -4.00 7.66 21.82
N LEU A 89 -3.58 8.64 20.99
CA LEU A 89 -4.23 9.92 20.83
C LEU A 89 -4.56 10.18 19.34
N PRO A 90 -5.56 11.00 19.02
CA PRO A 90 -5.94 11.31 17.63
C PRO A 90 -4.77 11.84 16.77
N TRP A 91 -3.92 12.69 17.33
CA TRP A 91 -2.78 13.24 16.58
C TRP A 91 -1.71 12.19 16.24
N HIS A 92 -1.48 11.16 17.09
CA HIS A 92 -0.63 10.03 16.74
C HIS A 92 -1.14 9.35 15.47
N LEU A 93 -2.44 9.09 15.44
CA LEU A 93 -3.12 8.49 14.31
C LEU A 93 -2.92 9.31 13.02
N TYR A 94 -3.12 10.64 13.11
CA TYR A 94 -2.95 11.53 11.95
C TYR A 94 -1.51 11.55 11.44
N CYS A 95 -0.52 11.59 12.33
CA CYS A 95 0.90 11.51 11.94
C CYS A 95 1.23 10.19 11.23
N ILE A 96 0.74 9.07 11.76
CA ILE A 96 0.94 7.76 11.15
C ILE A 96 0.28 7.70 9.78
N GLN A 97 -0.93 8.22 9.63
CA GLN A 97 -1.64 8.28 8.36
C GLN A 97 -0.89 9.12 7.31
N VAL A 98 -0.24 10.22 7.72
CA VAL A 98 0.61 11.02 6.82
C VAL A 98 1.81 10.21 6.34
N ILE A 99 2.53 9.53 7.25
CA ILE A 99 3.70 8.71 6.90
C ILE A 99 3.29 7.55 5.98
N TYR A 100 2.19 6.88 6.30
CA TYR A 100 1.62 5.82 5.48
C TYR A 100 1.21 6.34 4.08
N ALA A 101 0.59 7.52 4.03
CA ALA A 101 0.20 8.19 2.78
C ALA A 101 1.42 8.53 1.90
N ILE A 102 2.54 9.00 2.49
CA ILE A 102 3.80 9.24 1.77
C ILE A 102 4.32 7.94 1.17
N GLY A 103 4.34 6.84 1.93
CA GLY A 103 4.74 5.54 1.43
C GLY A 103 3.91 5.11 0.24
N MET A 104 2.59 5.14 0.34
CA MET A 104 1.69 4.75 -0.73
C MET A 104 1.70 5.71 -1.93
N ALA A 105 1.87 7.03 -1.69
CA ALA A 105 2.02 8.01 -2.76
C ALA A 105 3.31 7.82 -3.56
N THR A 106 4.33 7.22 -2.94
CA THR A 106 5.60 6.88 -3.57
C THR A 106 5.49 5.53 -4.32
N ALA A 107 4.88 4.51 -3.71
CA ALA A 107 4.79 3.17 -4.29
C ALA A 107 3.85 3.10 -5.51
N VAL A 108 2.68 3.72 -5.43
CA VAL A 108 1.62 3.57 -6.45
C VAL A 108 2.02 4.08 -7.83
N PRO A 109 2.64 5.27 -8.01
CA PRO A 109 3.09 5.69 -9.34
C PRO A 109 4.18 4.80 -9.92
N GLY A 110 5.16 4.37 -9.11
CA GLY A 110 6.21 3.45 -9.53
C GLY A 110 5.64 2.11 -10.01
N TRP A 111 4.71 1.55 -9.24
CA TRP A 111 3.96 0.36 -9.63
C TRP A 111 3.21 0.57 -10.96
N GLY A 112 2.45 1.65 -11.07
CA GLY A 112 1.64 1.96 -12.25
C GLY A 112 2.48 2.12 -13.51
N GLY A 113 3.65 2.77 -13.41
CA GLY A 113 4.59 2.92 -14.50
C GLY A 113 5.11 1.57 -15.00
N ILE A 114 5.62 0.72 -14.09
CA ILE A 114 6.10 -0.62 -14.42
C ILE A 114 4.98 -1.48 -15.00
N PHE A 115 3.83 -1.55 -14.32
CA PHE A 115 2.71 -2.40 -14.73
C PHE A 115 2.25 -2.05 -16.15
N THR A 116 2.02 -0.76 -16.42
CA THR A 116 1.53 -0.30 -17.72
C THR A 116 2.49 -0.61 -18.88
N ARG A 117 3.81 -0.49 -18.65
CA ARG A 117 4.82 -0.82 -19.67
C ARG A 117 4.93 -2.31 -19.98
N HIS A 118 4.51 -3.17 -19.06
CA HIS A 118 4.59 -4.64 -19.22
C HIS A 118 3.26 -5.29 -19.65
N ILE A 119 2.22 -4.49 -19.90
CA ILE A 119 0.96 -5.00 -20.45
C ILE A 119 1.16 -5.35 -21.93
N ASP A 120 0.80 -6.58 -22.31
CA ASP A 120 0.77 -6.99 -23.70
C ASP A 120 -0.28 -6.18 -24.48
N ARG A 121 0.11 -5.72 -25.68
CA ARG A 121 -0.83 -5.02 -26.57
C ARG A 121 -2.04 -5.89 -26.91
N GLY A 122 -3.23 -5.33 -26.76
CA GLY A 122 -4.52 -6.03 -27.00
C GLY A 122 -5.00 -6.87 -25.83
N LYS A 123 -4.29 -6.88 -24.67
CA LYS A 123 -4.71 -7.54 -23.44
C LYS A 123 -4.84 -6.57 -22.26
N GLU A 124 -4.92 -5.28 -22.55
CA GLU A 124 -4.95 -4.23 -21.55
C GLU A 124 -6.11 -4.44 -20.55
N ALA A 125 -7.33 -4.63 -21.08
CA ALA A 125 -8.50 -4.84 -20.24
C ALA A 125 -8.39 -6.10 -19.37
N GLN A 126 -7.83 -7.18 -19.93
CA GLN A 126 -7.63 -8.43 -19.19
C GLN A 126 -6.61 -8.26 -18.08
N SER A 127 -5.50 -7.59 -18.34
CA SER A 127 -4.43 -7.34 -17.35
C SER A 127 -4.94 -6.51 -16.19
N TRP A 128 -5.66 -5.42 -16.47
CA TRP A 128 -6.30 -4.59 -15.45
C TRP A 128 -7.39 -5.34 -14.67
N ALA A 129 -8.14 -6.23 -15.33
CA ALA A 129 -9.15 -7.06 -14.66
C ALA A 129 -8.50 -8.06 -13.69
N TRP A 130 -7.39 -8.69 -14.07
CA TRP A 130 -6.63 -9.58 -13.17
C TRP A 130 -6.10 -8.84 -11.95
N ASP A 131 -5.51 -7.66 -12.16
CA ASP A 131 -5.00 -6.82 -11.10
C ASP A 131 -6.11 -6.39 -10.14
N SER A 132 -7.17 -5.77 -10.67
CA SER A 132 -8.32 -5.34 -9.87
C SER A 132 -8.96 -6.48 -9.09
N SER A 133 -9.00 -7.69 -9.68
CA SER A 133 -9.50 -8.88 -8.98
C SER A 133 -8.60 -9.30 -7.83
N ALA A 134 -7.28 -9.25 -8.02
CA ALA A 134 -6.32 -9.55 -6.96
C ALA A 134 -6.42 -8.55 -5.79
N LEU A 135 -6.55 -7.25 -6.10
CA LEU A 135 -6.80 -6.20 -5.11
C LEU A 135 -8.09 -6.47 -4.32
N GLY A 136 -9.19 -6.77 -5.03
CA GLY A 136 -10.48 -7.04 -4.42
C GLY A 136 -10.48 -8.29 -3.54
N ILE A 137 -9.88 -9.37 -4.01
CA ILE A 137 -9.73 -10.62 -3.25
C ILE A 137 -8.86 -10.38 -2.01
N GLY A 138 -7.71 -9.71 -2.18
CA GLY A 138 -6.82 -9.39 -1.07
C GLY A 138 -7.53 -8.55 0.00
N ALA A 139 -8.21 -7.49 -0.39
CA ALA A 139 -8.96 -6.64 0.53
C ALA A 139 -10.13 -7.39 1.20
N GLY A 140 -10.88 -8.18 0.45
CA GLY A 140 -12.03 -8.93 0.97
C GLY A 140 -11.63 -10.01 1.96
N VAL A 141 -10.66 -10.87 1.59
CA VAL A 141 -10.11 -11.91 2.47
C VAL A 141 -9.43 -11.27 3.68
N GLY A 142 -8.66 -10.19 3.45
CA GLY A 142 -8.05 -9.41 4.51
C GLY A 142 -9.07 -8.90 5.53
N GLY A 143 -10.19 -8.35 5.06
CA GLY A 143 -11.24 -7.85 5.95
C GLY A 143 -11.85 -8.92 6.85
N VAL A 144 -12.11 -10.11 6.30
CA VAL A 144 -12.62 -11.24 7.08
C VAL A 144 -11.59 -11.68 8.13
N ILE A 145 -10.34 -11.91 7.71
CA ILE A 145 -9.26 -12.33 8.61
C ILE A 145 -8.99 -11.25 9.66
N GLY A 146 -8.99 -9.98 9.23
CA GLY A 146 -8.77 -8.83 10.12
C GLY A 146 -9.80 -8.74 11.24
N GLY A 147 -11.08 -8.92 10.93
CA GLY A 147 -12.14 -8.98 11.94
C GLY A 147 -11.95 -10.14 12.93
N MET A 148 -11.52 -11.31 12.46
CA MET A 148 -11.22 -12.46 13.32
C MET A 148 -10.03 -12.18 14.24
N ILE A 149 -8.94 -11.62 13.70
CA ILE A 149 -7.74 -11.29 14.48
C ILE A 149 -8.08 -10.22 15.53
N ALA A 150 -8.75 -9.13 15.15
CA ALA A 150 -9.11 -8.06 16.07
C ALA A 150 -9.94 -8.58 17.23
N LYS A 151 -10.93 -9.43 16.96
CA LYS A 151 -11.79 -10.03 17.98
C LYS A 151 -11.06 -10.97 18.91
N SER A 152 -10.13 -11.80 18.40
CA SER A 152 -9.53 -12.91 19.16
C SER A 152 -8.20 -12.53 19.82
N PHE A 153 -7.43 -11.65 19.19
CA PHE A 153 -6.05 -11.31 19.57
C PHE A 153 -5.83 -9.80 19.76
N GLY A 154 -6.83 -8.99 19.44
CA GLY A 154 -6.76 -7.52 19.55
C GLY A 154 -6.10 -6.84 18.35
N PHE A 155 -6.16 -5.50 18.38
CA PHE A 155 -5.70 -4.65 17.26
C PHE A 155 -4.17 -4.62 17.08
N ASN A 156 -3.40 -4.82 18.15
CA ASN A 156 -1.95 -4.79 18.06
C ASN A 156 -1.41 -5.83 17.08
N LEU A 157 -1.89 -7.09 17.18
CA LEU A 157 -1.50 -8.15 16.26
C LEU A 157 -1.94 -7.84 14.83
N LEU A 158 -3.08 -7.20 14.66
CA LEU A 158 -3.60 -6.78 13.37
C LEU A 158 -2.65 -5.81 12.67
N PHE A 159 -2.19 -4.76 13.36
CA PHE A 159 -1.26 -3.78 12.80
C PHE A 159 0.13 -4.37 12.55
N VAL A 160 0.59 -5.27 13.41
CA VAL A 160 1.83 -6.01 13.19
C VAL A 160 1.71 -6.88 11.92
N ALA A 161 0.59 -7.58 11.74
CA ALA A 161 0.34 -8.38 10.54
C ALA A 161 0.28 -7.50 9.27
N MET A 162 -0.40 -6.34 9.32
CA MET A 162 -0.43 -5.37 8.22
C MET A 162 0.98 -4.90 7.84
N GLY A 163 1.78 -4.52 8.83
CA GLY A 163 3.17 -4.08 8.62
C GLY A 163 4.04 -5.18 8.03
N ALA A 164 3.93 -6.41 8.56
CA ALA A 164 4.66 -7.56 8.06
C ALA A 164 4.30 -7.91 6.61
N LEU A 165 3.03 -7.86 6.25
CA LEU A 165 2.57 -8.07 4.87
C LEU A 165 3.04 -6.94 3.94
N GLY A 166 3.06 -5.68 4.40
CA GLY A 166 3.62 -4.56 3.66
C GLY A 166 5.12 -4.74 3.36
N ILE A 167 5.91 -5.18 4.34
CA ILE A 167 7.32 -5.50 4.16
C ILE A 167 7.49 -6.72 3.23
N LEU A 168 6.68 -7.76 3.41
CA LEU A 168 6.71 -8.94 2.55
C LEU A 168 6.42 -8.57 1.09
N SER A 169 5.45 -7.69 0.83
CA SER A 169 5.16 -7.23 -0.53
C SER A 169 6.35 -6.51 -1.15
N ALA A 170 7.07 -5.68 -0.38
CA ALA A 170 8.30 -5.03 -0.85
C ALA A 170 9.43 -6.04 -1.15
N ILE A 171 9.56 -7.08 -0.31
CA ILE A 171 10.53 -8.17 -0.54
C ILE A 171 10.20 -8.95 -1.81
N LEU A 172 8.92 -9.22 -2.07
CA LEU A 172 8.49 -9.87 -3.32
C LEU A 172 8.90 -9.07 -4.55
N CYS A 173 8.85 -7.74 -4.49
CA CYS A 173 9.37 -6.89 -5.57
C CYS A 173 10.87 -7.05 -5.78
N PHE A 174 11.63 -7.39 -4.74
CA PHE A 174 13.07 -7.58 -4.87
C PHE A 174 13.43 -8.77 -5.78
N PHE A 175 12.65 -9.83 -5.74
CA PHE A 175 12.85 -11.01 -6.60
C PHE A 175 12.50 -10.74 -8.08
N ILE A 176 11.73 -9.70 -8.37
CA ILE A 176 11.34 -9.33 -9.74
C ILE A 176 12.39 -8.39 -10.38
N LYS A 177 13.33 -7.87 -9.59
CA LYS A 177 14.34 -6.88 -10.03
C LYS A 177 15.13 -7.31 -11.25
N GLU A 178 15.63 -8.55 -11.25
CA GLU A 178 16.48 -9.07 -12.33
C GLU A 178 15.68 -9.19 -13.64
N GLU A 179 14.43 -9.60 -13.56
CA GLU A 179 13.57 -9.76 -14.72
C GLU A 179 13.16 -8.40 -15.33
N LEU A 180 12.90 -7.39 -14.49
CA LEU A 180 12.59 -6.04 -14.93
C LEU A 180 13.80 -5.31 -15.54
N LEU A 181 14.99 -5.48 -14.95
CA LEU A 181 16.19 -4.78 -15.40
C LEU A 181 16.90 -5.48 -16.60
N SER A 182 16.67 -6.77 -16.81
CA SER A 182 17.28 -7.51 -17.92
C SER A 182 16.58 -7.27 -19.26
N LYS A 183 15.27 -7.02 -19.28
CA LYS A 183 14.51 -6.74 -20.51
C LYS A 183 14.88 -5.41 -21.18
N ASN A 184 15.33 -4.42 -20.42
CA ASN A 184 15.75 -3.12 -20.98
C ASN A 184 17.05 -3.15 -21.76
N SER A 185 17.85 -4.23 -21.67
CA SER A 185 19.06 -4.40 -22.48
C SER A 185 18.77 -4.79 -23.94
N PHE A 186 17.57 -5.23 -24.26
CA PHE A 186 17.18 -5.71 -25.59
C PHE A 186 16.35 -4.72 -26.42
N GLN A 187 15.97 -3.57 -25.90
CA GLN A 187 15.22 -2.55 -26.65
C GLN A 187 16.08 -1.35 -27.10
N GLY A 188 17.38 -1.43 -26.95
CA GLY A 188 18.34 -0.39 -27.32
C GLY A 188 19.16 -0.68 -28.59
N GLU A 189 18.68 -1.57 -29.49
CA GLU A 189 19.24 -1.76 -30.85
C GLU A 189 18.22 -1.45 -31.93
#